data_bff69a0581fdbcf640a558ca4cddfbac
#
_entry.id   bff69a0581fdbcf640a558ca4cddfbac
#
_cell.length_a   1.000
_cell.length_b   1.000
_cell.length_c   1.000
_cell.angle_alpha   90.00
_cell.angle_beta   90.00
_cell.angle_gamma   90.00
#
_symmetry.space_group_name_H-M   'P 1'
#
loop_
_entity.id
_entity.type
_entity.pdbx_description
1 polymer ?
#
loop_
_entity_poly.entity_id
_entity_poly.type
_entity_poly.pdbx_seq_one_letter_code
_entity_poly.pdbx_strand_id
1 'polypeptide(L)'
;GSFFYDFASLKDALRNENFDIIYEAGYTSIIPAYIWFNVKKRKRPIFTTNMDGLENKRSKFSPMVRCFLDWEEKMAVRYSHYLIADNMGIHDYYKEKYGKESKFLAYGADIHDDFNVEYLAEFGLRPEEYYILIARLEPENNIVMTIEGYLNSKENGRRPLIIVGKANTPHGKELVEKYGKEKNIRFVGGIYDFEKLDSVRHFSLAYFHGHSVGGTNPSLLEAMAAGCFVLAHDNIFNRAVLKDNALYYPSAEKVTEYFNNIDDITKKTKVTSTASNIEVIRNEYSWEHLVDEHERYFKWLLEQK
;
A
#
# COMPACT_ATOMS: atom_id res chain seq x y z
N GLY A 1 25.60 -0.12 1.22
CA GLY A 1 24.30 0.41 0.93
C GLY A 1 23.73 -0.16 -0.36
N SER A 2 22.47 0.08 -0.62
CA SER A 2 21.74 -0.47 -1.78
C SER A 2 22.39 -0.15 -3.12
N PHE A 3 22.92 1.07 -3.33
CA PHE A 3 23.61 1.45 -4.57
C PHE A 3 24.75 0.50 -5.00
N PHE A 4 25.58 0.07 -4.05
CA PHE A 4 26.68 -0.87 -4.38
C PHE A 4 26.15 -2.26 -4.68
N TYR A 5 25.12 -2.67 -3.98
CA TYR A 5 24.47 -3.96 -4.21
C TYR A 5 23.84 -4.00 -5.61
N ASP A 6 23.01 -3.01 -5.93
CA ASP A 6 22.32 -2.91 -7.21
C ASP A 6 23.31 -2.80 -8.38
N PHE A 7 24.38 -2.00 -8.20
CA PHE A 7 25.45 -1.92 -9.20
C PHE A 7 26.14 -3.26 -9.41
N ALA A 8 26.47 -3.98 -8.33
CA ALA A 8 27.14 -5.29 -8.42
C ALA A 8 26.22 -6.33 -9.05
N SER A 9 24.96 -6.37 -8.65
CA SER A 9 23.95 -7.29 -9.19
C SER A 9 23.73 -7.06 -10.68
N LEU A 10 23.56 -5.80 -11.10
CA LEU A 10 23.38 -5.48 -12.51
C LEU A 10 24.64 -5.78 -13.34
N LYS A 11 25.83 -5.50 -12.78
CA LYS A 11 27.11 -5.85 -13.43
C LYS A 11 27.24 -7.36 -13.65
N ASP A 12 26.87 -8.15 -12.64
CA ASP A 12 26.90 -9.61 -12.70
C ASP A 12 25.92 -10.14 -13.75
N ALA A 13 24.66 -9.70 -13.68
CA ALA A 13 23.63 -10.05 -14.65
C ALA A 13 24.02 -9.73 -16.11
N LEU A 14 24.72 -8.62 -16.34
CA LEU A 14 25.14 -8.21 -17.69
C LEU A 14 26.40 -8.92 -18.20
N ARG A 15 27.19 -9.56 -17.33
CA ARG A 15 28.46 -10.18 -17.68
C ARG A 15 28.42 -11.70 -17.70
N ASN A 16 27.71 -12.26 -16.75
CA ASN A 16 27.78 -13.68 -16.44
C ASN A 16 26.52 -14.44 -16.87
N GLU A 17 25.43 -13.73 -17.19
CA GLU A 17 24.15 -14.32 -17.52
C GLU A 17 23.60 -13.80 -18.86
N ASN A 18 22.82 -14.64 -19.53
CA ASN A 18 22.14 -14.30 -20.79
C ASN A 18 20.64 -14.12 -20.53
N PHE A 19 20.27 -13.04 -19.86
CA PHE A 19 18.87 -12.70 -19.64
C PHE A 19 18.28 -11.98 -20.85
N ASP A 20 17.04 -12.31 -21.20
CA ASP A 20 16.25 -11.57 -22.20
C ASP A 20 15.59 -10.33 -21.60
N ILE A 21 15.18 -10.41 -20.32
CA ILE A 21 14.48 -9.35 -19.59
C ILE A 21 15.15 -9.20 -18.21
N ILE A 22 15.36 -7.95 -17.80
CA ILE A 22 15.65 -7.59 -16.41
C ILE A 22 14.47 -6.78 -15.91
N TYR A 23 13.77 -7.32 -14.89
CA TYR A 23 12.70 -6.64 -14.18
C TYR A 23 13.26 -6.03 -12.89
N GLU A 24 13.18 -4.71 -12.79
CA GLU A 24 13.60 -3.97 -11.61
C GLU A 24 12.37 -3.61 -10.77
N ALA A 25 12.35 -4.06 -9.51
CA ALA A 25 11.19 -3.91 -8.63
C ALA A 25 11.02 -2.50 -8.04
N GLY A 26 11.98 -1.61 -8.28
CA GLY A 26 11.92 -0.20 -7.84
C GLY A 26 13.02 0.60 -8.51
N TYR A 27 12.87 1.92 -8.62
CA TYR A 27 13.85 2.74 -9.34
C TYR A 27 14.92 3.38 -8.44
N THR A 28 14.70 3.46 -7.15
CA THR A 28 15.68 4.04 -6.23
C THR A 28 16.93 3.19 -6.16
N SER A 29 18.10 3.81 -6.12
CA SER A 29 19.44 3.19 -6.06
C SER A 29 19.97 2.45 -7.31
N ILE A 30 19.14 2.01 -8.27
CA ILE A 30 19.62 1.34 -9.49
C ILE A 30 20.08 2.33 -10.58
N ILE A 31 19.63 3.57 -10.54
CA ILE A 31 19.82 4.56 -11.61
C ILE A 31 21.29 4.85 -11.95
N PRO A 32 22.20 5.00 -10.99
CA PRO A 32 23.64 5.15 -11.33
C PRO A 32 24.18 3.99 -12.15
N ALA A 33 23.73 2.75 -11.87
CA ALA A 33 24.10 1.58 -12.64
C ALA A 33 23.50 1.62 -14.07
N TYR A 34 22.24 2.04 -14.22
CA TYR A 34 21.60 2.21 -15.52
C TYR A 34 22.37 3.18 -16.42
N ILE A 35 22.81 4.30 -15.85
CA ILE A 35 23.62 5.31 -16.57
C ILE A 35 24.98 4.71 -16.94
N TRP A 36 25.68 4.11 -15.98
CA TRP A 36 27.01 3.53 -16.18
C TRP A 36 27.05 2.47 -17.26
N PHE A 37 26.08 1.53 -17.23
CA PHE A 37 26.01 0.45 -18.23
C PHE A 37 25.29 0.86 -19.51
N ASN A 38 24.84 2.14 -19.61
CA ASN A 38 24.17 2.68 -20.79
C ASN A 38 22.98 1.82 -21.23
N VAL A 39 22.14 1.45 -20.25
CA VAL A 39 21.04 0.50 -20.41
C VAL A 39 20.13 0.86 -21.59
N LYS A 40 19.80 2.14 -21.78
CA LYS A 40 18.91 2.62 -22.86
C LYS A 40 19.37 2.28 -24.27
N LYS A 41 20.68 2.14 -24.50
CA LYS A 41 21.22 1.82 -25.82
C LYS A 41 21.37 0.31 -26.06
N ARG A 42 21.09 -0.52 -25.07
CA ARG A 42 21.15 -1.97 -25.21
C ARG A 42 19.89 -2.48 -25.91
N LYS A 43 20.04 -3.43 -26.81
CA LYS A 43 18.91 -4.15 -27.40
C LYS A 43 18.42 -5.29 -26.51
N ARG A 44 19.34 -5.94 -25.81
CA ARG A 44 19.12 -7.04 -24.85
C ARG A 44 20.10 -6.94 -23.69
N PRO A 45 19.73 -7.31 -22.46
CA PRO A 45 18.35 -7.59 -22.05
C PRO A 45 17.44 -6.36 -22.15
N ILE A 46 16.12 -6.58 -22.23
CA ILE A 46 15.11 -5.52 -22.09
C ILE A 46 14.99 -5.17 -20.62
N PHE A 47 15.03 -3.88 -20.31
CA PHE A 47 14.87 -3.38 -18.94
C PHE A 47 13.44 -2.86 -18.75
N THR A 48 12.72 -3.48 -17.84
CA THR A 48 11.42 -2.98 -17.39
C THR A 48 11.48 -2.65 -15.91
N THR A 49 11.04 -1.44 -15.55
CA THR A 49 11.21 -0.91 -14.20
C THR A 49 9.85 -0.62 -13.58
N ASN A 50 9.58 -1.20 -12.42
CA ASN A 50 8.43 -0.85 -11.62
C ASN A 50 8.67 0.50 -10.94
N MET A 51 7.78 1.43 -11.22
CA MET A 51 7.81 2.79 -10.68
C MET A 51 7.05 2.86 -9.34
N ASP A 52 7.23 1.82 -8.52
CA ASP A 52 6.59 1.67 -7.22
C ASP A 52 6.84 2.89 -6.33
N GLY A 53 5.76 3.41 -5.82
CA GLY A 53 5.72 4.53 -4.88
C GLY A 53 6.23 5.85 -5.49
N LEU A 54 5.78 6.96 -4.97
CA LEU A 54 6.37 8.26 -5.25
C LEU A 54 7.31 8.62 -4.08
N GLU A 55 8.50 8.01 -4.05
CA GLU A 55 9.44 8.14 -2.91
C GLU A 55 9.79 9.60 -2.60
N ASN A 56 9.86 10.46 -3.63
CA ASN A 56 10.05 11.90 -3.53
C ASN A 56 8.92 12.64 -2.78
N LYS A 57 7.75 12.03 -2.64
CA LYS A 57 6.58 12.59 -1.93
C LYS A 57 6.55 12.21 -0.45
N ARG A 58 7.40 11.28 0.00
CA ARG A 58 7.42 10.84 1.40
C ARG A 58 7.97 11.91 2.32
N SER A 59 7.20 12.24 3.36
CA SER A 59 7.53 13.29 4.33
C SER A 59 8.76 13.00 5.19
N LYS A 60 9.10 11.73 5.36
CA LYS A 60 10.28 11.29 6.12
C LYS A 60 11.62 11.75 5.54
N PHE A 61 11.66 12.13 4.26
CA PHE A 61 12.89 12.55 3.61
C PHE A 61 13.10 14.06 3.67
N SER A 62 14.37 14.46 3.88
CA SER A 62 14.77 15.88 3.83
C SER A 62 14.55 16.46 2.41
N PRO A 63 14.43 17.79 2.25
CA PRO A 63 14.29 18.41 0.93
C PRO A 63 15.40 18.04 -0.05
N MET A 64 16.64 17.91 0.43
CA MET A 64 17.79 17.52 -0.40
C MET A 64 17.64 16.09 -0.93
N VAL A 65 17.23 15.15 -0.06
CA VAL A 65 16.97 13.75 -0.46
C VAL A 65 15.80 13.68 -1.44
N ARG A 66 14.74 14.44 -1.21
CA ARG A 66 13.60 14.49 -2.15
C ARG A 66 14.01 15.01 -3.53
N CYS A 67 14.86 16.03 -3.60
CA CYS A 67 15.39 16.52 -4.87
C CYS A 67 16.23 15.46 -5.60
N PHE A 68 17.02 14.68 -4.86
CA PHE A 68 17.77 13.56 -5.42
C PHE A 68 16.85 12.45 -5.94
N LEU A 69 15.80 12.11 -5.19
CA LEU A 69 14.78 11.12 -5.61
C LEU A 69 13.99 11.60 -6.84
N ASP A 70 13.69 12.90 -6.97
CA ASP A 70 13.10 13.48 -8.18
C ASP A 70 14.03 13.31 -9.40
N TRP A 71 15.33 13.47 -9.20
CA TRP A 71 16.31 13.22 -10.26
C TRP A 71 16.36 11.73 -10.63
N GLU A 72 16.37 10.82 -9.65
CA GLU A 72 16.33 9.37 -9.90
C GLU A 72 15.07 8.96 -10.66
N GLU A 73 13.90 9.46 -10.26
CA GLU A 73 12.63 9.24 -10.96
C GLU A 73 12.72 9.64 -12.44
N LYS A 74 13.20 10.87 -12.72
CA LYS A 74 13.38 11.36 -14.10
C LYS A 74 14.35 10.49 -14.90
N MET A 75 15.42 10.02 -14.27
CA MET A 75 16.39 9.15 -14.93
C MET A 75 15.83 7.73 -15.14
N ALA A 76 15.04 7.19 -14.21
CA ALA A 76 14.36 5.92 -14.39
C ALA A 76 13.46 5.95 -15.63
N VAL A 77 12.64 6.99 -15.76
CA VAL A 77 11.79 7.20 -16.96
C VAL A 77 12.61 7.29 -18.25
N ARG A 78 13.79 7.92 -18.18
CA ARG A 78 14.65 8.11 -19.36
C ARG A 78 15.40 6.85 -19.78
N TYR A 79 15.92 6.08 -18.80
CA TYR A 79 16.83 4.98 -19.06
C TYR A 79 16.16 3.61 -19.14
N SER A 80 15.01 3.40 -18.52
CA SER A 80 14.23 2.16 -18.70
C SER A 80 13.71 2.03 -20.14
N HIS A 81 13.61 0.82 -20.65
CA HIS A 81 12.96 0.55 -21.92
C HIS A 81 11.45 0.68 -21.77
N TYR A 82 10.90 0.03 -20.72
CA TYR A 82 9.49 0.03 -20.39
C TYR A 82 9.29 0.32 -18.90
N LEU A 83 8.12 0.88 -18.58
CA LEU A 83 7.74 1.18 -17.20
C LEU A 83 6.58 0.28 -16.78
N ILE A 84 6.57 -0.09 -15.53
CA ILE A 84 5.47 -0.74 -14.84
C ILE A 84 4.97 0.21 -13.75
N ALA A 85 3.67 0.23 -13.52
CA ALA A 85 3.04 0.89 -12.38
C ALA A 85 2.16 -0.12 -11.65
N ASP A 86 2.29 -0.22 -10.36
CA ASP A 86 1.50 -1.08 -9.51
C ASP A 86 0.16 -0.45 -9.08
N ASN A 87 -0.08 0.81 -9.47
CA ASN A 87 -1.29 1.57 -9.18
C ASN A 87 -1.65 2.49 -10.35
N MET A 88 -2.93 2.57 -10.68
CA MET A 88 -3.38 3.46 -11.76
C MET A 88 -3.09 4.94 -11.48
N GLY A 89 -3.11 5.37 -10.22
CA GLY A 89 -2.68 6.73 -9.85
C GLY A 89 -1.20 7.00 -10.15
N ILE A 90 -0.33 5.98 -10.08
CA ILE A 90 1.07 6.06 -10.49
C ILE A 90 1.17 6.11 -12.03
N HIS A 91 0.42 5.24 -12.73
CA HIS A 91 0.35 5.26 -14.19
C HIS A 91 0.00 6.65 -14.71
N ASP A 92 -1.08 7.24 -14.20
CA ASP A 92 -1.57 8.57 -14.62
C ASP A 92 -0.56 9.66 -14.30
N TYR A 93 0.09 9.61 -13.12
CA TYR A 93 1.14 10.55 -12.75
C TYR A 93 2.31 10.55 -13.76
N TYR A 94 2.81 9.37 -14.18
CA TYR A 94 3.90 9.30 -15.15
C TYR A 94 3.47 9.72 -16.54
N LYS A 95 2.24 9.42 -16.93
CA LYS A 95 1.65 9.86 -18.18
C LYS A 95 1.51 11.39 -18.24
N GLU A 96 0.98 12.00 -17.19
CA GLU A 96 0.82 13.47 -17.11
C GLU A 96 2.17 14.19 -17.03
N LYS A 97 3.07 13.74 -16.15
CA LYS A 97 4.33 14.44 -15.88
C LYS A 97 5.38 14.26 -16.97
N TYR A 98 5.44 13.09 -17.58
CA TYR A 98 6.51 12.71 -18.50
C TYR A 98 6.03 12.30 -19.90
N GLY A 99 4.74 12.21 -20.13
CA GLY A 99 4.17 11.70 -21.38
C GLY A 99 4.56 10.22 -21.63
N LYS A 100 4.74 9.43 -20.56
CA LYS A 100 5.18 8.04 -20.62
C LYS A 100 4.09 7.10 -20.15
N GLU A 101 3.76 6.14 -21.00
CA GLU A 101 2.89 5.02 -20.64
C GLU A 101 3.65 4.01 -19.79
N SER A 102 2.94 3.38 -18.86
CA SER A 102 3.42 2.25 -18.07
C SER A 102 2.42 1.09 -18.15
N LYS A 103 2.89 -0.13 -18.05
CA LYS A 103 2.00 -1.28 -17.90
C LYS A 103 1.52 -1.33 -16.46
N PHE A 104 0.21 -1.40 -16.25
CA PHE A 104 -0.36 -1.65 -14.93
C PHE A 104 -0.15 -3.12 -14.56
N LEU A 105 0.59 -3.38 -13.47
CA LEU A 105 0.80 -4.68 -12.86
C LEU A 105 0.89 -4.48 -11.34
N ALA A 106 -0.19 -4.79 -10.64
CA ALA A 106 -0.31 -4.57 -9.20
C ALA A 106 0.17 -5.77 -8.37
N TYR A 107 0.04 -5.66 -7.06
CA TYR A 107 0.11 -6.77 -6.11
C TYR A 107 -1.23 -7.48 -6.06
N GLY A 108 -1.23 -8.74 -5.60
CA GLY A 108 -2.42 -9.55 -5.44
C GLY A 108 -2.83 -9.74 -3.98
N ALA A 109 -4.07 -10.22 -3.81
CA ALA A 109 -4.56 -10.75 -2.55
C ALA A 109 -5.40 -12.02 -2.79
N ASP A 110 -5.38 -12.90 -1.80
CA ASP A 110 -6.18 -14.11 -1.79
C ASP A 110 -7.51 -13.85 -1.07
N ILE A 111 -8.61 -14.35 -1.65
CA ILE A 111 -9.92 -14.34 -1.03
C ILE A 111 -10.09 -15.67 -0.31
N HIS A 112 -10.38 -15.63 0.97
CA HIS A 112 -10.72 -16.80 1.78
C HIS A 112 -11.84 -16.45 2.76
N ASP A 113 -12.45 -17.45 3.38
CA ASP A 113 -13.60 -17.31 4.28
C ASP A 113 -13.43 -18.09 5.60
N ASP A 114 -12.27 -18.64 5.86
CA ASP A 114 -11.91 -19.46 7.02
C ASP A 114 -11.39 -18.62 8.22
N PHE A 115 -12.14 -17.58 8.58
CA PHE A 115 -11.78 -16.71 9.70
C PHE A 115 -12.14 -17.34 11.04
N ASN A 116 -11.17 -17.36 11.98
CA ASN A 116 -11.36 -17.91 13.31
C ASN A 116 -11.59 -16.82 14.37
N VAL A 117 -12.81 -16.77 14.91
CA VAL A 117 -13.23 -15.80 15.93
C VAL A 117 -12.47 -15.96 17.27
N GLU A 118 -11.90 -17.14 17.54
CA GLU A 118 -11.18 -17.40 18.79
C GLU A 118 -9.92 -16.54 18.93
N TYR A 119 -9.32 -16.13 17.81
CA TYR A 119 -8.16 -15.23 17.84
C TYR A 119 -8.45 -13.86 18.47
N LEU A 120 -9.71 -13.44 18.52
CA LEU A 120 -10.11 -12.17 19.15
C LEU A 120 -9.91 -12.20 20.68
N ALA A 121 -9.98 -13.40 21.31
CA ALA A 121 -9.88 -13.56 22.76
C ALA A 121 -8.52 -13.06 23.29
N GLU A 122 -7.43 -13.25 22.53
CA GLU A 122 -6.08 -12.80 22.90
C GLU A 122 -6.04 -11.27 23.12
N PHE A 123 -6.87 -10.53 22.39
CA PHE A 123 -6.95 -9.07 22.44
C PHE A 123 -8.13 -8.57 23.29
N GLY A 124 -8.94 -9.48 23.85
CA GLY A 124 -10.15 -9.14 24.58
C GLY A 124 -11.17 -8.41 23.70
N LEU A 125 -11.30 -8.83 22.43
CA LEU A 125 -12.19 -8.26 21.43
C LEU A 125 -13.41 -9.14 21.18
N ARG A 126 -14.46 -8.54 20.62
CA ARG A 126 -15.65 -9.23 20.12
C ARG A 126 -15.95 -8.77 18.69
N PRO A 127 -16.55 -9.65 17.86
CA PRO A 127 -16.92 -9.27 16.49
C PRO A 127 -17.76 -7.98 16.47
N GLU A 128 -17.40 -7.09 15.54
CA GLU A 128 -18.07 -5.79 15.29
C GLU A 128 -18.09 -4.79 16.49
N GLU A 129 -17.31 -5.08 17.54
CA GLU A 129 -17.21 -4.20 18.71
C GLU A 129 -15.85 -3.45 18.78
N TYR A 130 -15.12 -3.31 17.68
CA TYR A 130 -13.86 -2.57 17.62
C TYR A 130 -13.58 -2.03 16.21
N TYR A 131 -12.69 -1.06 16.15
CA TYR A 131 -12.10 -0.52 14.92
C TYR A 131 -10.67 -0.99 14.80
N ILE A 132 -10.17 -1.14 13.56
CA ILE A 132 -8.79 -1.56 13.33
C ILE A 132 -8.07 -0.66 12.33
N LEU A 133 -6.79 -0.41 12.60
CA LEU A 133 -5.85 0.23 11.70
C LEU A 133 -4.57 -0.63 11.66
N ILE A 134 -4.15 -1.06 10.48
CA ILE A 134 -2.95 -1.88 10.29
C ILE A 134 -1.97 -1.10 9.43
N ALA A 135 -0.83 -0.68 10.02
CA ALA A 135 0.18 0.07 9.30
C ALA A 135 1.54 0.04 10.00
N ARG A 136 2.60 0.32 9.26
CA ARG A 136 3.85 0.78 9.89
C ARG A 136 3.57 2.12 10.56
N LEU A 137 4.09 2.31 11.78
CA LEU A 137 3.85 3.56 12.52
C LEU A 137 4.75 4.68 11.98
N GLU A 138 4.40 5.18 10.77
CA GLU A 138 5.10 6.21 10.03
C GLU A 138 4.17 7.39 9.71
N PRO A 139 4.68 8.63 9.57
CA PRO A 139 3.87 9.82 9.37
C PRO A 139 2.92 9.73 8.16
N GLU A 140 3.40 9.16 7.05
CA GLU A 140 2.64 9.03 5.81
C GLU A 140 1.43 8.09 5.91
N ASN A 141 1.29 7.35 7.02
CA ASN A 141 0.16 6.46 7.25
C ASN A 141 -0.95 7.11 8.07
N ASN A 142 -0.86 8.42 8.35
CA ASN A 142 -1.90 9.27 8.94
C ASN A 142 -2.59 8.68 10.19
N ILE A 143 -1.82 7.96 11.03
CA ILE A 143 -2.33 7.31 12.23
C ILE A 143 -2.86 8.35 13.21
N VAL A 144 -2.15 9.49 13.35
CA VAL A 144 -2.56 10.62 14.20
C VAL A 144 -3.94 11.13 13.79
N MET A 145 -4.19 11.29 12.49
CA MET A 145 -5.49 11.74 11.96
C MET A 145 -6.62 10.82 12.39
N THR A 146 -6.41 9.51 12.32
CA THR A 146 -7.42 8.53 12.76
C THR A 146 -7.61 8.55 14.28
N ILE A 147 -6.50 8.62 15.05
CA ILE A 147 -6.56 8.69 16.52
C ILE A 147 -7.29 9.94 16.99
N GLU A 148 -6.93 11.11 16.48
CA GLU A 148 -7.55 12.38 16.89
C GLU A 148 -9.02 12.43 16.48
N GLY A 149 -9.35 11.93 15.30
CA GLY A 149 -10.74 11.79 14.88
C GLY A 149 -11.55 10.87 15.81
N TYR A 150 -10.95 9.77 16.26
CA TYR A 150 -11.56 8.85 17.22
C TYR A 150 -11.74 9.50 18.60
N LEU A 151 -10.70 10.14 19.15
CA LEU A 151 -10.74 10.76 20.46
C LEU A 151 -11.80 11.89 20.58
N ASN A 152 -12.03 12.61 19.49
CA ASN A 152 -13.03 13.67 19.41
C ASN A 152 -14.46 13.17 19.10
N SER A 153 -14.66 11.86 18.98
CA SER A 153 -15.93 11.24 18.61
C SER A 153 -16.70 10.68 19.80
N LYS A 154 -17.98 10.35 19.57
CA LYS A 154 -18.82 9.62 20.53
C LYS A 154 -18.40 8.16 20.72
N GLU A 155 -17.56 7.62 19.86
CA GLU A 155 -17.06 6.25 19.95
C GLU A 155 -15.91 6.11 20.97
N ASN A 156 -15.28 7.22 21.33
CA ASN A 156 -14.30 7.23 22.41
C ASN A 156 -14.95 6.76 23.73
N GLY A 157 -14.51 5.61 24.22
CA GLY A 157 -15.08 4.97 25.42
C GLY A 157 -16.15 3.91 25.13
N ARG A 158 -16.62 3.77 23.88
CA ARG A 158 -17.63 2.79 23.49
C ARG A 158 -16.99 1.55 22.86
N ARG A 159 -16.28 1.70 21.74
CA ARG A 159 -15.56 0.61 21.04
C ARG A 159 -14.10 0.97 20.90
N PRO A 160 -13.13 0.08 21.22
CA PRO A 160 -11.72 0.44 21.12
C PRO A 160 -11.26 0.57 19.67
N LEU A 161 -10.25 1.44 19.47
CA LEU A 161 -9.44 1.51 18.25
C LEU A 161 -8.16 0.69 18.44
N ILE A 162 -8.03 -0.37 17.66
CA ILE A 162 -6.87 -1.28 17.67
C ILE A 162 -5.88 -0.84 16.59
N ILE A 163 -4.64 -0.62 16.99
CA ILE A 163 -3.56 -0.22 16.08
C ILE A 163 -2.54 -1.35 16.03
N VAL A 164 -2.45 -1.99 14.87
CA VAL A 164 -1.52 -3.07 14.58
C VAL A 164 -0.32 -2.51 13.84
N GLY A 165 0.86 -2.59 14.45
CA GLY A 165 2.12 -2.12 13.88
C GLY A 165 3.21 -2.05 14.93
N LYS A 166 4.48 -2.25 14.50
CA LYS A 166 5.62 -2.14 15.43
C LYS A 166 6.00 -0.68 15.68
N ALA A 167 6.16 -0.32 16.94
CA ALA A 167 6.70 0.98 17.37
C ALA A 167 8.24 1.00 17.38
N ASN A 168 8.88 0.57 16.28
CA ASN A 168 10.34 0.47 16.17
C ASN A 168 11.00 1.70 15.53
N THR A 169 10.22 2.65 15.03
CA THR A 169 10.70 3.93 14.50
C THR A 169 10.59 5.04 15.54
N PRO A 170 11.33 6.16 15.40
CA PRO A 170 11.18 7.31 16.29
C PRO A 170 9.74 7.80 16.37
N HIS A 171 9.06 7.97 15.21
CA HIS A 171 7.67 8.37 15.13
C HIS A 171 6.72 7.36 15.81
N GLY A 172 6.94 6.06 15.59
CA GLY A 172 6.14 5.03 16.24
C GLY A 172 6.25 5.04 17.77
N LYS A 173 7.45 5.29 18.30
CA LYS A 173 7.67 5.46 19.76
C LYS A 173 6.95 6.68 20.31
N GLU A 174 7.03 7.81 19.60
CA GLU A 174 6.31 9.03 19.95
C GLU A 174 4.79 8.84 19.98
N LEU A 175 4.24 8.11 19.00
CA LEU A 175 2.82 7.77 18.99
C LEU A 175 2.40 6.97 20.21
N VAL A 176 3.16 5.92 20.56
CA VAL A 176 2.85 5.10 21.73
C VAL A 176 3.02 5.89 23.03
N GLU A 177 4.03 6.75 23.14
CA GLU A 177 4.23 7.62 24.31
C GLU A 177 3.05 8.58 24.48
N LYS A 178 2.60 9.22 23.40
CA LYS A 178 1.53 10.22 23.40
C LYS A 178 0.15 9.61 23.66
N TYR A 179 -0.18 8.52 22.97
CA TYR A 179 -1.53 7.97 22.94
C TYR A 179 -1.70 6.60 23.63
N GLY A 180 -0.62 5.95 24.04
CA GLY A 180 -0.69 4.62 24.65
C GLY A 180 -1.31 4.58 26.07
N LYS A 181 -1.55 5.77 26.66
CA LYS A 181 -2.26 5.89 27.96
C LYS A 181 -3.78 6.04 27.78
N GLU A 182 -4.25 6.27 26.57
CA GLU A 182 -5.66 6.38 26.24
C GLU A 182 -6.31 5.00 26.32
N LYS A 183 -7.28 4.84 27.23
CA LYS A 183 -7.87 3.53 27.59
C LYS A 183 -8.41 2.76 26.40
N ASN A 184 -8.93 3.46 25.41
CA ASN A 184 -9.62 2.86 24.27
C ASN A 184 -8.77 2.88 22.97
N ILE A 185 -7.51 3.32 23.04
CA ILE A 185 -6.54 3.18 21.95
C ILE A 185 -5.55 2.08 22.35
N ARG A 186 -5.50 1.01 21.58
CA ARG A 186 -4.69 -0.16 21.92
C ARG A 186 -3.65 -0.41 20.84
N PHE A 187 -2.38 -0.15 21.14
CA PHE A 187 -1.25 -0.55 20.32
C PHE A 187 -0.90 -1.99 20.64
N VAL A 188 -1.22 -2.91 19.74
CA VAL A 188 -1.04 -4.35 19.98
C VAL A 188 0.27 -4.92 19.41
N GLY A 189 1.12 -4.03 18.83
CA GLY A 189 2.33 -4.46 18.15
C GLY A 189 2.07 -5.05 16.77
N GLY A 190 3.03 -5.79 16.22
CA GLY A 190 2.87 -6.45 14.93
C GLY A 190 2.30 -7.86 15.11
N ILE A 191 1.29 -8.21 14.34
CA ILE A 191 0.76 -9.57 14.22
C ILE A 191 1.34 -10.17 12.94
N TYR A 192 2.09 -11.27 13.04
CA TYR A 192 2.80 -11.92 11.93
C TYR A 192 2.22 -13.27 11.55
N ASP A 193 1.33 -13.79 12.36
CA ASP A 193 0.48 -14.91 12.03
C ASP A 193 -0.61 -14.41 11.09
N PHE A 194 -0.62 -14.93 9.88
CA PHE A 194 -1.48 -14.44 8.80
C PHE A 194 -2.96 -14.73 9.09
N GLU A 195 -3.27 -15.96 9.51
CA GLU A 195 -4.64 -16.36 9.85
C GLU A 195 -5.22 -15.52 11.00
N LYS A 196 -4.39 -15.27 12.02
CA LYS A 196 -4.75 -14.41 13.14
C LYS A 196 -4.99 -12.97 12.69
N LEU A 197 -4.07 -12.39 11.89
CA LEU A 197 -4.19 -11.02 11.42
C LEU A 197 -5.45 -10.83 10.58
N ASP A 198 -5.74 -11.77 9.68
CA ASP A 198 -6.91 -11.71 8.82
C ASP A 198 -8.21 -11.89 9.59
N SER A 199 -8.21 -12.79 10.59
CA SER A 199 -9.37 -12.92 11.48
C SER A 199 -9.63 -11.65 12.28
N VAL A 200 -8.60 -11.06 12.89
CA VAL A 200 -8.73 -9.78 13.62
C VAL A 200 -9.15 -8.63 12.69
N ARG A 201 -8.74 -8.65 11.45
CA ARG A 201 -9.13 -7.68 10.43
C ARG A 201 -10.59 -7.87 10.02
N HIS A 202 -10.99 -9.09 9.68
CA HIS A 202 -12.33 -9.45 9.21
C HIS A 202 -13.44 -9.08 10.21
N PHE A 203 -13.27 -9.47 11.49
CA PHE A 203 -14.27 -9.25 12.53
C PHE A 203 -14.34 -7.81 13.03
N SER A 204 -13.58 -6.87 12.50
CA SER A 204 -13.70 -5.46 12.87
C SER A 204 -14.99 -4.84 12.35
N LEU A 205 -15.53 -3.87 13.09
CA LEU A 205 -16.66 -3.08 12.59
C LEU A 205 -16.27 -2.26 11.36
N ALA A 206 -15.07 -1.68 11.39
CA ALA A 206 -14.51 -0.94 10.28
C ALA A 206 -12.97 -0.95 10.32
N TYR A 207 -12.38 -0.95 9.11
CA TYR A 207 -10.95 -0.88 8.87
C TYR A 207 -10.55 0.52 8.39
N PHE A 208 -9.63 1.17 9.10
CA PHE A 208 -9.11 2.49 8.75
C PHE A 208 -7.79 2.36 7.99
N HIS A 209 -7.75 2.88 6.77
CA HIS A 209 -6.59 2.86 5.89
C HIS A 209 -6.03 4.27 5.68
N GLY A 210 -5.01 4.64 6.46
CA GLY A 210 -4.47 6.00 6.47
C GLY A 210 -3.37 6.28 5.44
N HIS A 211 -2.90 5.31 4.66
CA HIS A 211 -1.78 5.47 3.74
C HIS A 211 -2.04 6.57 2.71
N SER A 212 -1.14 7.54 2.60
CA SER A 212 -1.26 8.69 1.70
C SER A 212 -0.25 8.71 0.55
N VAL A 213 0.79 7.88 0.64
CA VAL A 213 1.88 7.80 -0.35
C VAL A 213 2.21 6.34 -0.63
N GLY A 214 2.44 6.03 -1.86
CA GLY A 214 2.77 4.69 -2.32
C GLY A 214 1.88 4.27 -3.49
N GLY A 215 2.10 3.07 -4.01
CA GLY A 215 1.27 2.46 -5.03
C GLY A 215 0.06 1.72 -4.45
N THR A 216 -0.23 0.58 -5.01
CA THR A 216 -1.21 -0.35 -4.44
C THR A 216 -0.66 -0.95 -3.14
N ASN A 217 -1.39 -0.72 -2.05
CA ASN A 217 -0.94 -1.17 -0.74
C ASN A 217 -1.45 -2.60 -0.46
N PRO A 218 -0.56 -3.58 -0.22
CA PRO A 218 -0.97 -4.96 0.08
C PRO A 218 -1.96 -5.06 1.24
N SER A 219 -1.75 -4.30 2.33
CA SER A 219 -2.66 -4.31 3.47
C SER A 219 -4.07 -3.80 3.16
N LEU A 220 -4.23 -2.94 2.13
CA LEU A 220 -5.53 -2.52 1.63
C LEU A 220 -6.21 -3.64 0.86
N LEU A 221 -5.49 -4.30 -0.04
CA LEU A 221 -6.02 -5.43 -0.80
C LEU A 221 -6.44 -6.59 0.11
N GLU A 222 -5.61 -6.90 1.10
CA GLU A 222 -5.92 -7.90 2.12
C GLU A 222 -7.18 -7.53 2.92
N ALA A 223 -7.37 -6.24 3.27
CA ALA A 223 -8.57 -5.79 3.97
C ALA A 223 -9.83 -5.91 3.09
N MET A 224 -9.70 -5.62 1.79
CA MET A 224 -10.79 -5.83 0.82
C MET A 224 -11.10 -7.31 0.65
N ALA A 225 -10.08 -8.16 0.53
CA ALA A 225 -10.22 -9.61 0.38
C ALA A 225 -10.85 -10.26 1.63
N ALA A 226 -10.50 -9.79 2.82
CA ALA A 226 -11.09 -10.21 4.08
C ALA A 226 -12.51 -9.65 4.33
N GLY A 227 -13.10 -8.91 3.39
CA GLY A 227 -14.45 -8.37 3.52
C GLY A 227 -14.60 -7.25 4.55
N CYS A 228 -13.54 -6.47 4.81
CA CYS A 228 -13.61 -5.34 5.74
C CYS A 228 -14.43 -4.19 5.17
N PHE A 229 -15.15 -3.47 6.04
CA PHE A 229 -15.70 -2.17 5.71
C PHE A 229 -14.61 -1.11 5.80
N VAL A 230 -14.19 -0.57 4.67
CA VAL A 230 -12.99 0.27 4.55
C VAL A 230 -13.35 1.75 4.63
N LEU A 231 -12.66 2.48 5.52
CA LEU A 231 -12.56 3.94 5.52
C LEU A 231 -11.10 4.31 5.17
N ALA A 232 -10.89 5.04 4.09
CA ALA A 232 -9.55 5.31 3.57
C ALA A 232 -9.21 6.80 3.51
N HIS A 233 -7.94 7.13 3.70
CA HIS A 233 -7.44 8.48 3.45
C HIS A 233 -7.72 8.88 1.99
N ASP A 234 -8.24 10.09 1.80
CA ASP A 234 -8.63 10.60 0.48
C ASP A 234 -7.41 10.99 -0.34
N ASN A 235 -7.01 10.11 -1.27
CA ASN A 235 -5.94 10.34 -2.22
C ASN A 235 -6.12 9.50 -3.49
N ILE A 236 -5.35 9.83 -4.51
CA ILE A 236 -5.46 9.20 -5.84
C ILE A 236 -5.18 7.70 -5.83
N PHE A 237 -4.29 7.22 -4.94
CA PHE A 237 -3.91 5.79 -4.87
C PHE A 237 -5.03 4.95 -4.28
N ASN A 238 -5.60 5.38 -3.14
CA ASN A 238 -6.71 4.69 -2.49
C ASN A 238 -7.97 4.73 -3.36
N ARG A 239 -8.25 5.88 -4.01
CA ARG A 239 -9.38 5.99 -4.93
C ARG A 239 -9.24 5.09 -6.15
N ALA A 240 -8.03 4.92 -6.69
CA ALA A 240 -7.78 4.04 -7.83
C ALA A 240 -8.12 2.57 -7.52
N VAL A 241 -7.89 2.12 -6.27
CA VAL A 241 -8.16 0.74 -5.83
C VAL A 241 -9.60 0.56 -5.38
N LEU A 242 -10.07 1.43 -4.48
CA LEU A 242 -11.38 1.29 -3.81
C LEU A 242 -12.54 1.84 -4.63
N LYS A 243 -12.28 2.71 -5.61
CA LYS A 243 -13.31 3.35 -6.44
C LYS A 243 -14.38 4.02 -5.54
N ASP A 244 -15.66 3.64 -5.70
CA ASP A 244 -16.78 4.14 -4.88
C ASP A 244 -17.15 3.19 -3.73
N ASN A 245 -16.32 2.17 -3.45
CA ASN A 245 -16.63 1.10 -2.49
C ASN A 245 -16.08 1.37 -1.08
N ALA A 246 -15.69 2.60 -0.77
CA ALA A 246 -15.20 2.99 0.56
C ALA A 246 -15.66 4.39 0.94
N LEU A 247 -15.50 4.73 2.21
CA LEU A 247 -15.63 6.10 2.66
C LEU A 247 -14.25 6.76 2.70
N TYR A 248 -14.18 8.01 2.24
CA TYR A 248 -12.93 8.75 2.15
C TYR A 248 -12.86 9.89 3.13
N TYR A 249 -11.73 10.03 3.82
CA TYR A 249 -11.50 11.11 4.79
C TYR A 249 -10.23 11.90 4.47
N PRO A 250 -10.36 13.22 4.27
CA PRO A 250 -9.21 14.10 4.07
C PRO A 250 -8.64 14.68 5.37
N SER A 251 -9.36 14.54 6.51
CA SER A 251 -9.00 15.17 7.77
C SER A 251 -9.54 14.43 9.00
N ALA A 252 -9.01 14.78 10.19
CA ALA A 252 -9.48 14.23 11.47
C ALA A 252 -10.95 14.58 11.77
N GLU A 253 -11.41 15.76 11.36
CA GLU A 253 -12.80 16.18 11.52
C GLU A 253 -13.75 15.26 10.75
N LYS A 254 -13.36 14.86 9.53
CA LYS A 254 -14.16 13.92 8.74
C LYS A 254 -14.16 12.53 9.35
N VAL A 255 -13.04 12.10 9.92
CA VAL A 255 -12.96 10.85 10.71
C VAL A 255 -13.89 10.91 11.91
N THR A 256 -13.93 12.05 12.67
CA THR A 256 -14.86 12.27 13.78
C THR A 256 -16.32 12.15 13.34
N GLU A 257 -16.65 12.76 12.19
CA GLU A 257 -18.01 12.68 11.63
C GLU A 257 -18.40 11.23 11.33
N TYR A 258 -17.49 10.45 10.74
CA TYR A 258 -17.75 9.04 10.45
C TYR A 258 -17.94 8.21 11.73
N PHE A 259 -17.07 8.36 12.71
CA PHE A 259 -17.25 7.68 14.00
C PHE A 259 -18.57 8.04 14.67
N ASN A 260 -18.97 9.31 14.61
CA ASN A 260 -20.24 9.76 15.22
C ASN A 260 -21.50 9.18 14.58
N ASN A 261 -21.40 8.70 13.33
CA ASN A 261 -22.52 8.18 12.55
C ASN A 261 -22.29 6.71 12.11
N ILE A 262 -21.30 6.04 12.68
CA ILE A 262 -20.79 4.73 12.16
C ILE A 262 -21.88 3.65 12.13
N ASP A 263 -22.73 3.56 13.14
CA ASP A 263 -23.78 2.55 13.21
C ASP A 263 -24.83 2.72 12.09
N ASP A 264 -25.18 3.96 11.75
CA ASP A 264 -26.12 4.24 10.65
C ASP A 264 -25.47 4.04 9.28
N ILE A 265 -24.19 4.39 9.16
CA ILE A 265 -23.40 4.21 7.93
C ILE A 265 -23.24 2.72 7.63
N THR A 266 -22.80 1.93 8.61
CA THR A 266 -22.55 0.50 8.41
C THR A 266 -23.84 -0.24 8.06
N LYS A 267 -24.95 0.07 8.70
CA LYS A 267 -26.28 -0.51 8.36
C LYS A 267 -26.67 -0.26 6.91
N LYS A 268 -26.29 0.89 6.34
CA LYS A 268 -26.71 1.29 4.99
C LYS A 268 -25.76 0.80 3.91
N THR A 269 -24.45 0.77 4.17
CA THR A 269 -23.44 0.64 3.11
C THR A 269 -22.49 -0.52 3.27
N LYS A 270 -22.29 -1.06 4.50
CA LYS A 270 -21.27 -2.09 4.76
C LYS A 270 -21.42 -3.29 3.82
N VAL A 271 -22.60 -3.90 3.76
CA VAL A 271 -22.82 -5.13 2.96
C VAL A 271 -22.50 -4.90 1.48
N THR A 272 -22.98 -3.80 0.90
CA THR A 272 -22.75 -3.51 -0.52
C THR A 272 -21.29 -3.20 -0.79
N SER A 273 -20.65 -2.35 0.03
CA SER A 273 -19.26 -1.95 -0.15
C SER A 273 -18.31 -3.13 -0.01
N THR A 274 -18.50 -3.99 0.98
CA THR A 274 -17.65 -5.18 1.18
C THR A 274 -17.79 -6.19 0.06
N ALA A 275 -19.01 -6.48 -0.40
CA ALA A 275 -19.25 -7.36 -1.52
C ALA A 275 -18.60 -6.82 -2.81
N SER A 276 -18.76 -5.53 -3.09
CA SER A 276 -18.12 -4.89 -4.25
C SER A 276 -16.59 -4.91 -4.17
N ASN A 277 -16.00 -4.72 -2.99
CA ASN A 277 -14.57 -4.82 -2.79
C ASN A 277 -14.03 -6.23 -3.05
N ILE A 278 -14.73 -7.26 -2.59
CA ILE A 278 -14.37 -8.66 -2.87
C ILE A 278 -14.41 -8.94 -4.38
N GLU A 279 -15.40 -8.43 -5.11
CA GLU A 279 -15.47 -8.56 -6.56
C GLU A 279 -14.31 -7.83 -7.27
N VAL A 280 -13.91 -6.66 -6.79
CA VAL A 280 -12.72 -5.95 -7.30
C VAL A 280 -11.46 -6.81 -7.10
N ILE A 281 -11.28 -7.42 -5.91
CA ILE A 281 -10.14 -8.33 -5.67
C ILE A 281 -10.20 -9.51 -6.64
N ARG A 282 -11.34 -10.16 -6.77
CA ARG A 282 -11.50 -11.34 -7.65
C ARG A 282 -11.14 -11.05 -9.10
N ASN A 283 -11.59 -9.91 -9.61
CA ASN A 283 -11.49 -9.57 -11.02
C ASN A 283 -10.21 -8.83 -11.41
N GLU A 284 -9.62 -8.05 -10.48
CA GLU A 284 -8.53 -7.14 -10.81
C GLU A 284 -7.25 -7.42 -10.02
N TYR A 285 -7.34 -8.03 -8.82
CA TYR A 285 -6.22 -8.19 -7.88
C TYR A 285 -6.06 -9.62 -7.35
N SER A 286 -6.71 -10.64 -7.92
CA SER A 286 -6.39 -12.02 -7.55
C SER A 286 -5.01 -12.40 -8.08
N TRP A 287 -4.27 -13.24 -7.33
CA TRP A 287 -2.94 -13.69 -7.77
C TRP A 287 -3.00 -14.42 -9.10
N GLU A 288 -4.03 -15.22 -9.35
CA GLU A 288 -4.21 -15.90 -10.63
C GLU A 288 -4.28 -14.90 -11.79
N HIS A 289 -5.16 -13.90 -11.68
CA HIS A 289 -5.28 -12.83 -12.69
C HIS A 289 -3.95 -12.09 -12.93
N LEU A 290 -3.26 -11.74 -11.85
CA LEU A 290 -2.02 -10.95 -11.94
C LEU A 290 -0.84 -11.76 -12.49
N VAL A 291 -0.74 -13.05 -12.15
CA VAL A 291 0.29 -13.94 -12.73
C VAL A 291 0.08 -14.04 -14.24
N ASP A 292 -1.16 -14.22 -14.70
CA ASP A 292 -1.49 -14.23 -16.13
C ASP A 292 -1.15 -12.91 -16.83
N GLU A 293 -1.40 -11.77 -16.18
CA GLU A 293 -1.05 -10.44 -16.72
C GLU A 293 0.47 -10.24 -16.80
N HIS A 294 1.24 -10.70 -15.79
CA HIS A 294 2.70 -10.67 -15.81
C HIS A 294 3.25 -11.56 -16.92
N GLU A 295 2.73 -12.78 -17.05
CA GLU A 295 3.16 -13.72 -18.09
C GLU A 295 2.89 -13.17 -19.50
N ARG A 296 1.69 -12.63 -19.73
CA ARG A 296 1.34 -11.97 -21.01
C ARG A 296 2.26 -10.79 -21.31
N TYR A 297 2.56 -9.97 -20.31
CA TYR A 297 3.43 -8.82 -20.48
C TYR A 297 4.88 -9.23 -20.79
N PHE A 298 5.42 -10.22 -20.08
CA PHE A 298 6.79 -10.69 -20.36
C PHE A 298 6.90 -11.37 -21.72
N LYS A 299 5.89 -12.14 -22.14
CA LYS A 299 5.85 -12.69 -23.50
C LYS A 299 5.83 -11.57 -24.56
N TRP A 300 5.00 -10.56 -24.33
CA TRP A 300 4.99 -9.39 -25.23
C TRP A 300 6.35 -8.66 -25.27
N LEU A 301 7.04 -8.49 -24.13
CA LEU A 301 8.37 -7.89 -24.10
C LEU A 301 9.39 -8.70 -24.94
N LEU A 302 9.32 -10.03 -24.93
CA LEU A 302 10.22 -10.88 -25.72
C LEU A 302 10.05 -10.68 -27.22
N GLU A 303 8.87 -10.29 -27.67
CA GLU A 303 8.55 -10.00 -29.08
C GLU A 303 9.04 -8.61 -29.53
N GLN A 304 9.39 -7.72 -28.61
CA GLN A 304 9.90 -6.39 -28.93
C GLN A 304 11.35 -6.45 -29.42
N LYS A 305 11.62 -5.84 -30.58
CA LYS A 305 12.94 -5.88 -31.27
C LYS A 305 13.71 -4.57 -31.06
#